data_8682f4f13b7a1175e5ca2296fbc614d8
#
_entry.id   8682f4f13b7a1175e5ca2296fbc614d8
#
_cell.length_a   1.000
_cell.length_b   1.000
_cell.length_c   1.000
_cell.angle_alpha   90.00
_cell.angle_beta   90.00
_cell.angle_gamma   90.00
#
_symmetry.space_group_name_H-M   'P 1'
#
loop_
_entity.id
_entity.type
_entity.pdbx_description
1 polymer ?
#
loop_
_entity_poly.entity_id
_entity_poly.type
_entity_poly.pdbx_seq_one_letter_code
_entity_poly.pdbx_strand_id
1 'polypeptide(L)'
;MINAQGEDVVAGVRTPQPITKLAEDLPECYEEFMEIAGRLEEHYKDMQDMEFTIQEGKLYFLQTRNGKRTARAAINIACDLVDEGMITPEEAIMRIDAKRLDQLLHPMFDDKALKEGEVIGEALPASPGAAAGKVYFTAEEAKKNGKGGKGERVILVRLETTPEDIEGMVASQGVLTVRG
;
A
#
# COMPACT_ATOMS: atom_id res chain seq x y z
N MET A 1 11.28 -0.93 -18.39
CA MET A 1 10.76 -0.09 -19.50
C MET A 1 11.87 0.19 -20.49
N ILE A 2 11.56 0.15 -21.78
CA ILE A 2 12.55 0.40 -22.86
C ILE A 2 12.55 1.90 -23.16
N ASN A 3 13.75 2.50 -23.29
CA ASN A 3 13.96 3.93 -23.58
C ASN A 3 13.19 4.87 -22.62
N ALA A 4 13.31 4.65 -21.34
CA ALA A 4 12.65 5.45 -20.29
C ALA A 4 13.65 5.79 -19.18
N GLN A 5 13.42 6.91 -18.51
CA GLN A 5 14.17 7.30 -17.31
C GLN A 5 13.41 6.95 -16.04
N GLY A 6 14.09 6.87 -14.90
CA GLY A 6 13.46 6.58 -13.61
C GLY A 6 12.38 7.59 -13.23
N GLU A 7 12.56 8.85 -13.62
CA GLU A 7 11.58 9.91 -13.42
C GLU A 7 10.23 9.64 -14.12
N ASP A 8 10.24 8.97 -15.26
CA ASP A 8 9.00 8.61 -15.99
C ASP A 8 8.12 7.65 -15.19
N VAL A 9 8.77 6.79 -14.35
CA VAL A 9 8.06 5.85 -13.47
C VAL A 9 7.51 6.58 -12.26
N VAL A 10 8.33 7.39 -11.60
CA VAL A 10 7.98 8.12 -10.38
C VAL A 10 6.88 9.16 -10.66
N ALA A 11 6.94 9.81 -11.80
CA ALA A 11 5.91 10.76 -12.24
C ALA A 11 4.61 10.10 -12.73
N GLY A 12 4.56 8.77 -12.83
CA GLY A 12 3.39 8.05 -13.32
C GLY A 12 3.07 8.26 -14.80
N VAL A 13 4.02 8.82 -15.58
CA VAL A 13 3.85 9.09 -17.02
C VAL A 13 3.81 7.79 -17.83
N ARG A 14 4.48 6.76 -17.34
CA ARG A 14 4.51 5.43 -17.96
C ARG A 14 4.24 4.33 -16.94
N THR A 15 3.41 3.37 -17.31
CA THR A 15 3.16 2.17 -16.50
C THR A 15 4.34 1.20 -16.64
N PRO A 16 5.01 0.79 -15.54
CA PRO A 16 6.06 -0.19 -15.59
C PRO A 16 5.52 -1.57 -15.96
N GLN A 17 6.36 -2.38 -16.58
CA GLN A 17 6.05 -3.78 -16.84
C GLN A 17 6.53 -4.65 -15.65
N PRO A 18 5.89 -5.80 -15.39
CA PRO A 18 6.39 -6.77 -14.41
C PRO A 18 7.83 -7.17 -14.73
N ILE A 19 8.65 -7.33 -13.70
CA ILE A 19 10.07 -7.73 -13.88
C ILE A 19 10.23 -9.08 -14.59
N THR A 20 9.26 -9.96 -14.42
CA THR A 20 9.22 -11.28 -15.11
C THR A 20 9.25 -11.17 -16.63
N LYS A 21 8.77 -10.05 -17.19
CA LYS A 21 8.84 -9.83 -18.65
C LYS A 21 10.28 -9.64 -19.12
N LEU A 22 11.20 -9.25 -18.26
CA LEU A 22 12.61 -9.17 -18.59
C LEU A 22 13.20 -10.54 -18.98
N ALA A 23 12.65 -11.64 -18.42
CA ALA A 23 13.04 -12.99 -18.79
C ALA A 23 12.74 -13.33 -20.26
N GLU A 24 11.69 -12.72 -20.84
CA GLU A 24 11.33 -12.90 -22.24
C GLU A 24 12.16 -12.00 -23.15
N ASP A 25 12.33 -10.72 -22.76
CA ASP A 25 12.95 -9.69 -23.59
C ASP A 25 14.48 -9.77 -23.56
N LEU A 26 15.10 -10.04 -22.38
CA LEU A 26 16.54 -10.07 -22.14
C LEU A 26 16.88 -11.15 -21.08
N PRO A 27 16.82 -12.43 -21.43
CA PRO A 27 16.96 -13.55 -20.49
C PRO A 27 18.28 -13.55 -19.71
N GLU A 28 19.41 -13.25 -20.36
CA GLU A 28 20.73 -13.21 -19.71
C GLU A 28 20.77 -12.12 -18.61
N CYS A 29 20.22 -10.93 -18.90
CA CYS A 29 20.12 -9.85 -17.90
C CYS A 29 19.16 -10.21 -16.76
N TYR A 30 18.12 -10.98 -17.05
CA TYR A 30 17.19 -11.43 -16.01
C TYR A 30 17.84 -12.45 -15.08
N GLU A 31 18.60 -13.40 -15.60
CA GLU A 31 19.35 -14.37 -14.80
C GLU A 31 20.38 -13.67 -13.90
N GLU A 32 21.17 -12.74 -14.47
CA GLU A 32 22.12 -11.93 -13.71
C GLU A 32 21.41 -11.08 -12.63
N PHE A 33 20.26 -10.49 -12.98
CA PHE A 33 19.44 -9.73 -12.01
C PHE A 33 19.01 -10.61 -10.85
N MET A 34 18.49 -11.80 -11.09
CA MET A 34 18.02 -12.73 -10.05
C MET A 34 19.16 -13.21 -9.16
N GLU A 35 20.34 -13.48 -9.71
CA GLU A 35 21.51 -13.84 -8.93
C GLU A 35 21.94 -12.71 -7.99
N ILE A 36 22.04 -11.48 -8.51
CA ILE A 36 22.46 -10.32 -7.71
C ILE A 36 21.39 -9.99 -6.66
N ALA A 37 20.10 -10.04 -7.01
CA ALA A 37 19.00 -9.81 -6.09
C ALA A 37 19.04 -10.79 -4.90
N GLY A 38 19.22 -12.08 -5.17
CA GLY A 38 19.36 -13.10 -4.11
C GLY A 38 20.57 -12.87 -3.22
N ARG A 39 21.72 -12.49 -3.80
CA ARG A 39 22.93 -12.14 -3.01
C ARG A 39 22.73 -10.91 -2.13
N LEU A 40 21.99 -9.89 -2.59
CA LEU A 40 21.68 -8.71 -1.81
C LEU A 40 20.74 -9.06 -0.65
N GLU A 41 19.69 -9.83 -0.94
CA GLU A 41 18.75 -10.29 0.08
C GLU A 41 19.45 -11.15 1.16
N GLU A 42 20.30 -12.08 0.76
CA GLU A 42 21.10 -12.88 1.68
C GLU A 42 22.07 -12.04 2.51
N HIS A 43 22.69 -11.02 1.91
CA HIS A 43 23.62 -10.14 2.61
C HIS A 43 22.93 -9.25 3.63
N TYR A 44 21.84 -8.62 3.26
CA TYR A 44 21.10 -7.71 4.14
C TYR A 44 20.12 -8.44 5.06
N LYS A 45 19.84 -9.72 4.81
CA LYS A 45 18.83 -10.50 5.53
C LYS A 45 17.47 -9.82 5.55
N ASP A 46 17.13 -9.09 4.48
CA ASP A 46 15.89 -8.33 4.34
C ASP A 46 15.57 -8.06 2.88
N MET A 47 14.27 -7.88 2.58
CA MET A 47 13.78 -7.51 1.26
C MET A 47 14.39 -6.18 0.81
N GLN A 48 14.89 -6.15 -0.42
CA GLN A 48 15.58 -5.00 -0.98
C GLN A 48 14.77 -4.32 -2.08
N ASP A 49 14.77 -2.99 -2.06
CA ASP A 49 14.32 -2.12 -3.15
C ASP A 49 15.53 -1.76 -4.00
N MET A 50 15.52 -2.16 -5.27
CA MET A 50 16.67 -2.11 -6.15
C MET A 50 16.39 -1.24 -7.36
N GLU A 51 17.34 -0.36 -7.68
CA GLU A 51 17.34 0.43 -8.90
C GLU A 51 18.42 -0.10 -9.85
N PHE A 52 18.06 -0.35 -11.09
CA PHE A 52 18.96 -0.85 -12.11
C PHE A 52 18.67 -0.28 -13.49
N THR A 53 19.63 -0.39 -14.38
CA THR A 53 19.48 -0.08 -15.80
C THR A 53 20.15 -1.14 -16.65
N ILE A 54 19.73 -1.25 -17.91
CA ILE A 54 20.35 -2.12 -18.91
C ILE A 54 20.75 -1.24 -20.10
N GLN A 55 22.02 -1.30 -20.46
CA GLN A 55 22.57 -0.59 -21.60
C GLN A 55 23.36 -1.56 -22.46
N GLU A 56 23.03 -1.62 -23.76
CA GLU A 56 23.72 -2.50 -24.73
C GLU A 56 23.77 -3.98 -24.29
N GLY A 57 22.66 -4.46 -23.69
CA GLY A 57 22.55 -5.84 -23.21
C GLY A 57 23.31 -6.13 -21.91
N LYS A 58 23.85 -5.12 -21.23
CA LYS A 58 24.56 -5.27 -19.97
C LYS A 58 23.76 -4.66 -18.82
N LEU A 59 23.63 -5.40 -17.72
CA LEU A 59 22.94 -4.99 -16.49
C LEU A 59 23.86 -4.12 -15.62
N TYR A 60 23.29 -3.06 -15.03
CA TYR A 60 23.95 -2.19 -14.06
C TYR A 60 23.02 -1.92 -12.89
N PHE A 61 23.40 -2.33 -11.70
CA PHE A 61 22.73 -1.92 -10.46
C PHE A 61 23.19 -0.51 -10.07
N LEU A 62 22.26 0.36 -9.82
CA LEU A 62 22.51 1.76 -9.48
C LEU A 62 22.39 2.00 -7.98
N GLN A 63 21.39 1.38 -7.33
CA GLN A 63 21.13 1.55 -5.91
C GLN A 63 20.40 0.33 -5.35
N THR A 64 20.66 0.03 -4.08
CA THR A 64 19.84 -0.86 -3.24
C THR A 64 19.56 -0.20 -1.91
N ARG A 65 18.40 -0.47 -1.34
CA ARG A 65 17.98 0.00 -0.01
C ARG A 65 16.95 -0.95 0.58
N ASN A 66 16.77 -0.90 1.89
CA ASN A 66 15.67 -1.62 2.53
C ASN A 66 14.33 -1.09 2.02
N GLY A 67 13.48 -1.97 1.51
CA GLY A 67 12.20 -1.62 0.94
C GLY A 67 11.26 -1.02 1.99
N LYS A 68 10.66 0.13 1.67
CA LYS A 68 9.56 0.70 2.45
C LYS A 68 8.36 -0.23 2.36
N ARG A 69 7.70 -0.46 3.49
CA ARG A 69 6.62 -1.45 3.57
C ARG A 69 5.52 -1.02 4.55
N THR A 70 4.30 -1.48 4.31
CA THR A 70 3.19 -1.35 5.26
C THR A 70 3.40 -2.26 6.47
N ALA A 71 2.64 -2.06 7.55
CA ALA A 71 2.72 -2.93 8.73
C ALA A 71 2.41 -4.41 8.38
N ARG A 72 1.41 -4.67 7.55
CA ARG A 72 1.06 -6.02 7.08
C ARG A 72 2.20 -6.65 6.27
N ALA A 73 2.77 -5.89 5.33
CA ALA A 73 3.91 -6.37 4.54
C ALA A 73 5.13 -6.66 5.41
N ALA A 74 5.38 -5.86 6.46
CA ALA A 74 6.50 -6.10 7.39
C ALA A 74 6.36 -7.45 8.11
N ILE A 75 5.15 -7.82 8.54
CA ILE A 75 4.90 -9.12 9.18
C ILE A 75 5.09 -10.25 8.17
N ASN A 76 4.49 -10.15 6.98
CA ASN A 76 4.62 -11.19 5.96
C ASN A 76 6.08 -11.44 5.60
N ILE A 77 6.83 -10.37 5.30
CA ILE A 77 8.27 -10.46 4.98
C ILE A 77 9.06 -11.08 6.14
N ALA A 78 8.76 -10.73 7.39
CA ALA A 78 9.44 -11.30 8.54
C ALA A 78 9.14 -12.82 8.68
N CYS A 79 7.91 -13.25 8.39
CA CYS A 79 7.54 -14.66 8.36
C CYS A 79 8.26 -15.40 7.21
N ASP A 80 8.23 -14.83 6.01
CA ASP A 80 8.89 -15.43 4.84
C ASP A 80 10.39 -15.61 5.07
N LEU A 81 11.09 -14.62 5.62
CA LEU A 81 12.52 -14.70 5.96
C LEU A 81 12.82 -15.76 7.03
N VAL A 82 11.89 -16.02 7.96
CA VAL A 82 12.03 -17.14 8.93
C VAL A 82 11.83 -18.47 8.23
N ASP A 83 10.81 -18.60 7.38
CA ASP A 83 10.49 -19.83 6.67
C ASP A 83 11.62 -20.22 5.68
N GLU A 84 12.29 -19.23 5.09
CA GLU A 84 13.48 -19.38 4.24
C GLU A 84 14.77 -19.63 5.05
N GLY A 85 14.72 -19.54 6.39
CA GLY A 85 15.85 -19.77 7.27
C GLY A 85 16.91 -18.66 7.27
N MET A 86 16.55 -17.47 6.77
CA MET A 86 17.46 -16.31 6.72
C MET A 86 17.62 -15.62 8.07
N ILE A 87 16.56 -15.63 8.91
CA ILE A 87 16.55 -15.06 10.26
C ILE A 87 15.85 -15.98 11.24
N THR A 88 16.08 -15.78 12.54
CA THR A 88 15.37 -16.53 13.58
C THR A 88 13.99 -15.90 13.88
N PRO A 89 13.05 -16.67 14.50
CA PRO A 89 11.77 -16.10 14.94
C PRO A 89 11.92 -14.94 15.91
N GLU A 90 12.93 -14.96 16.77
CA GLU A 90 13.22 -13.88 17.72
C GLU A 90 13.67 -12.62 16.98
N GLU A 91 14.54 -12.76 15.99
CA GLU A 91 14.97 -11.65 15.14
C GLU A 91 13.80 -11.06 14.34
N ALA A 92 12.89 -11.90 13.82
CA ALA A 92 11.69 -11.49 13.15
C ALA A 92 10.80 -10.60 14.03
N ILE A 93 10.57 -11.02 15.29
CA ILE A 93 9.78 -10.24 16.26
C ILE A 93 10.44 -8.89 16.54
N MET A 94 11.78 -8.85 16.71
CA MET A 94 12.52 -7.62 16.97
C MET A 94 12.51 -6.60 15.82
N ARG A 95 12.24 -7.06 14.59
CA ARG A 95 12.16 -6.19 13.40
C ARG A 95 10.80 -5.50 13.24
N ILE A 96 9.76 -5.98 13.94
CA ILE A 96 8.40 -5.44 13.82
C ILE A 96 8.25 -4.27 14.79
N ASP A 97 7.99 -3.09 14.26
CA ASP A 97 7.66 -1.91 15.06
C ASP A 97 6.24 -2.06 15.66
N ALA A 98 6.19 -2.24 16.98
CA ALA A 98 4.92 -2.40 17.72
C ALA A 98 3.93 -1.24 17.48
N LYS A 99 4.42 -0.02 17.27
CA LYS A 99 3.55 1.14 16.97
C LYS A 99 2.82 1.00 15.64
N ARG A 100 3.39 0.26 14.69
CA ARG A 100 2.75 0.00 13.40
C ARG A 100 1.68 -1.08 13.47
N LEU A 101 1.69 -1.92 14.51
CA LEU A 101 0.67 -2.95 14.69
C LEU A 101 -0.72 -2.36 14.93
N ASP A 102 -0.82 -1.17 15.51
CA ASP A 102 -2.10 -0.47 15.66
C ASP A 102 -2.81 -0.27 14.32
N GLN A 103 -2.07 -0.11 13.23
CA GLN A 103 -2.64 0.01 11.89
C GLN A 103 -3.39 -1.26 11.44
N LEU A 104 -3.02 -2.43 11.97
CA LEU A 104 -3.65 -3.71 11.66
C LEU A 104 -4.92 -3.96 12.48
N LEU A 105 -5.11 -3.18 13.55
CA LEU A 105 -6.30 -3.24 14.40
C LEU A 105 -7.47 -2.41 13.84
N HIS A 106 -7.24 -1.63 12.80
CA HIS A 106 -8.30 -0.90 12.14
C HIS A 106 -9.25 -1.85 11.40
N PRO A 107 -10.55 -1.54 11.37
CA PRO A 107 -11.52 -2.30 10.59
C PRO A 107 -11.08 -2.46 9.13
N MET A 108 -11.23 -3.64 8.58
CA MET A 108 -10.99 -3.95 7.17
C MET A 108 -12.22 -4.61 6.58
N PHE A 109 -12.38 -4.49 5.26
CA PHE A 109 -13.38 -5.26 4.55
C PHE A 109 -12.95 -6.71 4.41
N ASP A 110 -13.91 -7.63 4.40
CA ASP A 110 -13.67 -9.01 4.04
C ASP A 110 -13.21 -9.12 2.57
N ASP A 111 -12.16 -9.91 2.32
CA ASP A 111 -11.55 -10.04 0.99
C ASP A 111 -12.54 -10.58 -0.07
N LYS A 112 -13.48 -11.43 0.34
CA LYS A 112 -14.51 -11.98 -0.54
C LYS A 112 -15.53 -10.89 -0.88
N ALA A 113 -15.97 -10.13 0.12
CA ALA A 113 -16.90 -9.01 -0.08
C ALA A 113 -16.32 -7.94 -1.02
N LEU A 114 -15.00 -7.66 -0.93
CA LEU A 114 -14.33 -6.75 -1.85
C LEU A 114 -14.30 -7.26 -3.30
N LYS A 115 -14.10 -8.56 -3.49
CA LYS A 115 -14.08 -9.18 -4.84
C LYS A 115 -15.46 -9.25 -5.49
N GLU A 116 -16.50 -9.42 -4.68
CA GLU A 116 -17.89 -9.54 -5.12
C GLU A 116 -18.60 -8.17 -5.19
N GLY A 117 -18.02 -7.14 -4.58
CA GLY A 117 -18.57 -5.79 -4.53
C GLY A 117 -18.47 -5.06 -5.87
N GLU A 118 -19.44 -4.21 -6.16
CA GLU A 118 -19.39 -3.28 -7.29
C GLU A 118 -18.55 -2.05 -6.92
N VAL A 119 -17.47 -1.82 -7.67
CA VAL A 119 -16.62 -0.62 -7.49
C VAL A 119 -17.25 0.55 -8.23
N ILE A 120 -17.72 1.56 -7.51
CA ILE A 120 -18.33 2.76 -8.05
C ILE A 120 -17.35 3.93 -8.21
N GLY A 121 -16.15 3.84 -7.63
CA GLY A 121 -15.12 4.86 -7.74
C GLY A 121 -13.88 4.51 -6.92
N GLU A 122 -12.80 5.23 -7.17
CA GLU A 122 -11.53 5.13 -6.46
C GLU A 122 -11.16 6.48 -5.84
N ALA A 123 -10.53 6.45 -4.66
CA ALA A 123 -10.08 7.64 -3.96
C ALA A 123 -8.74 7.39 -3.26
N LEU A 124 -8.01 8.46 -2.95
CA LEU A 124 -6.78 8.39 -2.17
C LEU A 124 -7.10 8.18 -0.69
N PRO A 125 -6.48 7.18 -0.02
CA PRO A 125 -6.71 6.94 1.40
C PRO A 125 -6.05 8.04 2.25
N ALA A 126 -6.84 8.75 3.04
CA ALA A 126 -6.36 9.77 3.98
C ALA A 126 -6.03 9.18 5.36
N SER A 127 -6.69 8.09 5.75
CA SER A 127 -6.44 7.37 7.00
C SER A 127 -6.65 5.87 6.81
N PRO A 128 -6.01 5.03 7.64
CA PRO A 128 -6.22 3.60 7.58
C PRO A 128 -7.62 3.23 8.07
N GLY A 129 -8.13 2.09 7.60
CA GLY A 129 -9.40 1.51 8.02
C GLY A 129 -10.42 1.38 6.90
N ALA A 130 -11.55 0.79 7.25
CA ALA A 130 -12.70 0.61 6.37
C ALA A 130 -13.97 1.10 7.06
N ALA A 131 -14.83 1.75 6.31
CA ALA A 131 -16.09 2.25 6.81
C ALA A 131 -17.24 1.84 5.89
N ALA A 132 -18.38 1.49 6.46
CA ALA A 132 -19.59 1.18 5.73
C ALA A 132 -20.79 1.90 6.38
N GLY A 133 -21.67 2.42 5.56
CA GLY A 133 -22.85 3.16 6.06
C GLY A 133 -23.67 3.79 4.95
N LYS A 134 -24.75 4.41 5.34
CA LYS A 134 -25.58 5.21 4.44
C LYS A 134 -24.88 6.54 4.10
N VAL A 135 -24.99 6.94 2.86
CA VAL A 135 -24.37 8.18 2.36
C VAL A 135 -25.28 9.36 2.72
N TYR A 136 -24.64 10.41 3.26
CA TYR A 136 -25.24 11.71 3.47
C TYR A 136 -24.33 12.82 2.94
N PHE A 137 -24.91 13.87 2.40
CA PHE A 137 -24.18 14.94 1.71
C PHE A 137 -24.04 16.23 2.53
N THR A 138 -24.68 16.29 3.69
CA THR A 138 -24.57 17.43 4.60
C THR A 138 -24.15 16.99 6.00
N ALA A 139 -23.36 17.83 6.67
CA ALA A 139 -22.92 17.57 8.03
C ALA A 139 -24.09 17.47 9.02
N GLU A 140 -25.14 18.25 8.81
CA GLU A 140 -26.35 18.25 9.63
C GLU A 140 -27.10 16.92 9.56
N GLU A 141 -27.28 16.36 8.36
CA GLU A 141 -27.91 15.05 8.17
C GLU A 141 -27.03 13.93 8.75
N ALA A 142 -25.73 13.97 8.53
CA ALA A 142 -24.79 13.03 9.11
C ALA A 142 -24.84 13.05 10.65
N LYS A 143 -24.85 14.23 11.26
CA LYS A 143 -25.01 14.41 12.72
C LYS A 143 -26.34 13.87 13.22
N LYS A 144 -27.45 14.21 12.54
CA LYS A 144 -28.79 13.79 12.94
C LYS A 144 -28.98 12.28 12.89
N ASN A 145 -28.42 11.62 11.89
CA ASN A 145 -28.61 10.19 11.66
C ASN A 145 -27.47 9.33 12.22
N GLY A 146 -26.25 9.87 12.34
CA GLY A 146 -25.05 9.16 12.78
C GLY A 146 -24.93 8.98 14.28
N LYS A 147 -23.69 8.80 14.73
CA LYS A 147 -23.34 8.59 16.14
C LYS A 147 -23.71 9.83 16.96
N GLY A 148 -24.49 9.62 18.01
CA GLY A 148 -25.04 10.70 18.85
C GLY A 148 -26.41 11.22 18.40
N GLY A 149 -26.87 10.84 17.19
CA GLY A 149 -28.22 11.04 16.69
C GLY A 149 -29.02 9.75 16.73
N LYS A 150 -29.48 9.26 15.56
CA LYS A 150 -30.22 7.99 15.44
C LYS A 150 -29.34 6.74 15.59
N GLY A 151 -28.01 6.87 15.60
CA GLY A 151 -27.09 5.75 15.72
C GLY A 151 -26.92 4.92 14.45
N GLU A 152 -27.29 5.44 13.29
CA GLU A 152 -27.04 4.79 12.01
C GLU A 152 -25.53 4.84 11.65
N ARG A 153 -25.07 3.85 10.88
CA ARG A 153 -23.76 3.94 10.25
C ARG A 153 -23.84 4.90 9.07
N VAL A 154 -23.08 5.97 9.11
CA VAL A 154 -23.14 7.08 8.16
C VAL A 154 -21.77 7.26 7.48
N ILE A 155 -21.78 7.51 6.18
CA ILE A 155 -20.64 8.02 5.40
C ILE A 155 -21.00 9.43 4.97
N LEU A 156 -20.17 10.40 5.37
CA LEU A 156 -20.33 11.79 4.93
C LEU A 156 -19.58 11.99 3.62
N VAL A 157 -20.28 12.46 2.58
CA VAL A 157 -19.69 12.76 1.28
C VAL A 157 -19.78 14.26 1.02
N ARG A 158 -18.63 14.91 0.77
CA ARG A 158 -18.53 16.34 0.55
C ARG A 158 -17.67 16.65 -0.68
N LEU A 159 -17.80 17.86 -1.23
CA LEU A 159 -16.83 18.34 -2.22
C LEU A 159 -15.46 18.57 -1.58
N GLU A 160 -15.46 19.21 -0.42
CA GLU A 160 -14.31 19.45 0.45
C GLU A 160 -14.83 19.55 1.89
N THR A 161 -13.98 19.37 2.89
CA THR A 161 -14.37 19.55 4.30
C THR A 161 -14.05 20.96 4.77
N THR A 162 -14.97 21.51 5.56
CA THR A 162 -14.82 22.81 6.23
C THR A 162 -14.92 22.65 7.75
N PRO A 163 -14.49 23.64 8.55
CA PRO A 163 -14.66 23.59 10.00
C PRO A 163 -16.11 23.37 10.46
N GLU A 164 -17.07 23.79 9.67
CA GLU A 164 -18.51 23.61 9.95
C GLU A 164 -18.96 22.15 9.79
N ASP A 165 -18.20 21.34 9.04
CA ASP A 165 -18.49 19.93 8.84
C ASP A 165 -18.05 19.03 10.01
N ILE A 166 -17.27 19.55 10.99
CA ILE A 166 -16.63 18.76 12.06
C ILE A 166 -17.64 17.89 12.81
N GLU A 167 -18.79 18.43 13.17
CA GLU A 167 -19.81 17.66 13.91
C GLU A 167 -20.38 16.50 13.09
N GLY A 168 -20.58 16.69 11.79
CA GLY A 168 -21.00 15.64 10.87
C GLY A 168 -19.90 14.59 10.65
N MET A 169 -18.64 15.03 10.56
CA MET A 169 -17.49 14.14 10.46
C MET A 169 -17.35 13.23 11.69
N VAL A 170 -17.47 13.79 12.89
CA VAL A 170 -17.40 13.03 14.16
C VAL A 170 -18.54 12.02 14.29
N ALA A 171 -19.71 12.35 13.76
CA ALA A 171 -20.88 11.47 13.77
C ALA A 171 -20.80 10.34 12.73
N SER A 172 -19.91 10.44 11.75
CA SER A 172 -19.76 9.51 10.63
C SER A 172 -18.75 8.39 10.92
N GLN A 173 -18.91 7.26 10.23
CA GLN A 173 -17.94 6.15 10.23
C GLN A 173 -16.76 6.45 9.30
N GLY A 174 -16.99 7.23 8.27
CA GLY A 174 -15.99 7.64 7.31
C GLY A 174 -16.43 8.89 6.54
N VAL A 175 -15.47 9.57 5.95
CA VAL A 175 -15.66 10.77 5.14
C VAL A 175 -15.02 10.54 3.76
N LEU A 176 -15.74 10.90 2.71
CA LEU A 176 -15.27 10.90 1.34
C LEU A 176 -15.36 12.31 0.78
N THR A 177 -14.29 12.79 0.18
CA THR A 177 -14.25 14.12 -0.47
C THR A 177 -13.84 14.02 -1.92
N VAL A 178 -14.30 14.94 -2.75
CA VAL A 178 -13.88 15.07 -4.14
C VAL A 178 -12.51 15.75 -4.24
N ARG A 179 -12.23 16.65 -3.31
CA ARG A 179 -10.97 17.39 -3.19
C ARG A 179 -10.34 17.08 -1.84
N GLY A 180 -9.00 16.85 -1.87
CA GLY A 180 -8.23 16.63 -0.66
C GLY A 180 -7.94 17.90 0.11
#